data_b1aea5e762a415a67d8c652a0466afc2
#
_entry.id   b1aea5e762a415a67d8c652a0466afc2
#
_cell.length_a   1.000
_cell.length_b   1.000
_cell.length_c   1.000
_cell.angle_alpha   90.00
_cell.angle_beta   90.00
_cell.angle_gamma   90.00
#
_symmetry.space_group_name_H-M   'P 1'
#
loop_
_entity.id
_entity.type
_entity.pdbx_description
1 polymer ?
#
loop_
_entity_poly.entity_id
_entity_poly.type
_entity_poly.pdbx_seq_one_letter_code
_entity_poly.pdbx_strand_id
1 'polypeptide(L)'
;MDLREKILKQLRALSEEKFAQFSQRLIPTPQILGVRTPALRALARKSFAALGTADQARRELQKYKPVFHEEFVLKGFFIMLLKQDETKFAL
;
A
#
# COMPACT_ATOMS: atom_id res chain seq x y z
N MET A 1 -15.22 1.75 8.05
CA MET A 1 -14.16 2.21 7.12
C MET A 1 -13.71 1.06 6.25
N ASP A 2 -13.61 1.28 4.95
CA ASP A 2 -13.01 0.28 4.08
C ASP A 2 -11.48 0.33 4.16
N LEU A 3 -10.83 -0.61 3.50
CA LEU A 3 -9.36 -0.73 3.54
C LEU A 3 -8.67 0.53 3.00
N ARG A 4 -9.18 1.07 1.89
CA ARG A 4 -8.57 2.24 1.26
C ARG A 4 -8.62 3.47 2.17
N GLU A 5 -9.76 3.69 2.84
CA GLU A 5 -9.90 4.81 3.77
C GLU A 5 -8.91 4.71 4.94
N LYS A 6 -8.76 3.51 5.50
CA LYS A 6 -7.79 3.27 6.58
C LYS A 6 -6.37 3.53 6.11
N ILE A 7 -6.02 3.04 4.93
CA ILE A 7 -4.69 3.24 4.37
C ILE A 7 -4.42 4.71 4.07
N LEU A 8 -5.37 5.42 3.44
CA LEU A 8 -5.21 6.84 3.14
C LEU A 8 -4.98 7.67 4.39
N LYS A 9 -5.71 7.37 5.46
CA LYS A 9 -5.52 8.08 6.73
C LYS A 9 -4.11 7.91 7.25
N GLN A 10 -3.57 6.71 7.20
CA GLN A 10 -2.21 6.42 7.65
C GLN A 10 -1.15 7.03 6.72
N LEU A 11 -1.38 6.98 5.41
CA LEU A 11 -0.47 7.59 4.44
C LEU A 11 -0.36 9.10 4.65
N ARG A 12 -1.49 9.77 4.88
CA ARG A 12 -1.50 11.21 5.12
C ARG A 12 -0.75 11.57 6.41
N ALA A 13 -0.87 10.73 7.44
CA ALA A 13 -0.13 10.93 8.67
C ALA A 13 1.39 10.76 8.48
N LEU A 14 1.81 9.94 7.52
CA LEU A 14 3.22 9.68 7.21
C LEU A 14 3.77 10.57 6.09
N SER A 15 2.93 11.35 5.43
CA SER A 15 3.35 12.17 4.29
C SER A 15 4.28 13.30 4.69
N GLU A 16 5.27 13.60 3.83
CA GLU A 16 6.23 14.68 4.00
C GLU A 16 6.14 15.58 2.77
N GLU A 17 5.76 16.83 2.97
CA GLU A 17 5.53 17.78 1.88
C GLU A 17 6.76 17.99 1.00
N LYS A 18 7.92 18.19 1.62
CA LYS A 18 9.16 18.39 0.87
C LYS A 18 9.54 17.18 0.04
N PHE A 19 9.34 15.99 0.59
CA PHE A 19 9.59 14.75 -0.12
C PHE A 19 8.60 14.56 -1.26
N ALA A 20 7.34 14.93 -1.06
CA ALA A 20 6.32 14.88 -2.10
C ALA A 20 6.68 15.79 -3.27
N GLN A 21 7.10 17.03 -2.99
CA GLN A 21 7.50 18.00 -4.01
C GLN A 21 8.71 17.52 -4.80
N PHE A 22 9.72 16.97 -4.11
CA PHE A 22 10.90 16.43 -4.76
C PHE A 22 10.56 15.26 -5.69
N SER A 23 9.77 14.31 -5.18
CA SER A 23 9.38 13.12 -5.94
C SER A 23 8.47 13.45 -7.11
N GLN A 24 7.58 14.45 -6.96
CA GLN A 24 6.66 14.84 -8.02
C GLN A 24 7.38 15.43 -9.23
N ARG A 25 8.55 16.02 -9.03
CA ARG A 25 9.39 16.51 -10.15
C ARG A 25 9.91 15.35 -11.00
N LEU A 26 10.15 14.19 -10.38
CA LEU A 26 10.68 13.01 -11.05
C LEU A 26 9.56 12.17 -11.68
N ILE A 27 8.39 12.15 -11.06
CA ILE A 27 7.25 11.34 -11.47
C ILE A 27 6.03 12.26 -11.61
N PRO A 28 5.68 12.70 -12.86
CA PRO A 28 4.59 13.67 -13.04
C PRO A 28 3.21 13.13 -12.67
N THR A 29 2.99 11.83 -12.86
CA THR A 29 1.74 11.17 -12.51
C THR A 29 2.03 9.75 -12.06
N PRO A 30 1.21 9.15 -11.16
CA PRO A 30 0.10 9.73 -10.40
C PRO A 30 0.58 10.70 -9.30
N GLN A 31 -0.37 11.40 -8.69
CA GLN A 31 -0.07 12.33 -7.61
C GLN A 31 0.61 11.61 -6.44
N ILE A 32 1.59 12.29 -5.82
CA ILE A 32 2.41 11.74 -4.74
C ILE A 32 2.05 12.41 -3.42
N LEU A 33 1.86 11.57 -2.38
CA LEU A 33 1.59 12.05 -1.02
C LEU A 33 2.88 12.37 -0.25
N GLY A 34 4.00 11.73 -0.62
CA GLY A 34 5.29 11.98 0.01
C GLY A 34 5.61 11.05 1.18
N VAL A 35 5.34 9.76 1.02
CA VAL A 35 5.67 8.74 2.03
C VAL A 35 6.89 7.94 1.57
N ARG A 36 7.89 7.82 2.44
CA ARG A 36 9.13 7.12 2.12
C ARG A 36 8.94 5.61 2.05
N THR A 37 9.73 4.95 1.21
CA THR A 37 9.60 3.51 0.96
C THR A 37 9.66 2.63 2.22
N PRO A 38 10.59 2.84 3.18
CA PRO A 38 10.57 2.04 4.40
C PRO A 38 9.27 2.15 5.19
N ALA A 39 8.68 3.35 5.24
CA ALA A 39 7.39 3.55 5.89
C ALA A 39 6.27 2.83 5.14
N LEU A 40 6.31 2.83 3.80
CA LEU A 40 5.35 2.10 2.98
C LEU A 40 5.42 0.59 3.21
N ARG A 41 6.63 0.04 3.32
CA ARG A 41 6.82 -1.39 3.60
C ARG A 41 6.26 -1.77 4.96
N ALA A 42 6.53 -0.97 5.97
CA ALA A 42 6.02 -1.21 7.32
C ALA A 42 4.49 -1.14 7.35
N LEU A 43 3.90 -0.15 6.68
CA LEU A 43 2.46 -0.01 6.57
C LEU A 43 1.84 -1.20 5.83
N ALA A 44 2.47 -1.66 4.76
CA ALA A 44 1.99 -2.80 3.99
C ALA A 44 1.93 -4.06 4.86
N ARG A 45 2.99 -4.35 5.62
CA ARG A 45 3.03 -5.52 6.49
C ARG A 45 1.97 -5.46 7.57
N LYS A 46 1.83 -4.31 8.22
CA LYS A 46 0.84 -4.10 9.27
C LYS A 46 -0.59 -4.24 8.73
N SER A 47 -0.86 -3.61 7.60
CA SER A 47 -2.19 -3.64 6.99
C SER A 47 -2.54 -5.02 6.47
N PHE A 48 -1.59 -5.73 5.87
CA PHE A 48 -1.79 -7.08 5.37
C PHE A 48 -2.11 -8.04 6.52
N ALA A 49 -1.39 -7.95 7.63
CA ALA A 49 -1.64 -8.78 8.80
C ALA A 49 -3.05 -8.58 9.36
N ALA A 50 -3.61 -7.37 9.22
CA ALA A 50 -4.95 -7.05 9.70
C ALA A 50 -6.06 -7.56 8.77
N LEU A 51 -5.73 -8.00 7.55
CA LEU A 51 -6.73 -8.47 6.58
C LEU A 51 -7.25 -9.88 6.87
N GLY A 52 -6.59 -10.64 7.71
CA GLY A 52 -7.02 -11.97 8.11
C GLY A 52 -6.51 -13.06 7.17
N THR A 53 -7.44 -13.84 6.58
CA THR A 53 -7.07 -14.94 5.69
C THR A 53 -6.62 -14.45 4.31
N ALA A 54 -5.94 -15.33 3.57
CA ALA A 54 -5.51 -15.05 2.20
C ALA A 54 -6.70 -14.72 1.30
N ASP A 55 -7.83 -15.41 1.48
CA ASP A 55 -9.04 -15.14 0.70
C ASP A 55 -9.62 -13.78 0.98
N GLN A 56 -9.65 -13.37 2.24
CA GLN A 56 -10.10 -12.04 2.63
C GLN A 56 -9.19 -10.96 2.05
N ALA A 57 -7.86 -11.16 2.13
CA ALA A 57 -6.90 -10.25 1.56
C ALA A 57 -7.09 -10.11 0.05
N ARG A 58 -7.29 -11.22 -0.67
CA ARG A 58 -7.51 -11.20 -2.11
C ARG A 58 -8.76 -10.43 -2.48
N ARG A 59 -9.85 -10.61 -1.74
CA ARG A 59 -11.11 -9.89 -1.97
C ARG A 59 -10.93 -8.38 -1.79
N GLU A 60 -10.26 -7.98 -0.70
CA GLU A 60 -10.02 -6.57 -0.42
C GLU A 60 -9.13 -5.92 -1.47
N LEU A 61 -8.10 -6.64 -1.94
CA LEU A 61 -7.21 -6.14 -2.98
C LEU A 61 -7.92 -5.97 -4.32
N GLN A 62 -8.86 -6.85 -4.65
CA GLN A 62 -9.66 -6.73 -5.88
C GLN A 62 -10.54 -5.48 -5.87
N LYS A 63 -11.03 -5.10 -4.71
CA LYS A 63 -11.85 -3.90 -4.54
C LYS A 63 -11.02 -2.62 -4.47
N TYR A 64 -9.74 -2.75 -4.17
CA TYR A 64 -8.87 -1.60 -3.94
C TYR A 64 -8.49 -0.94 -5.27
N LYS A 65 -8.87 0.33 -5.41
CA LYS A 65 -8.55 1.14 -6.59
C LYS A 65 -7.58 2.25 -6.21
N PRO A 66 -6.28 2.08 -6.47
CA PRO A 66 -5.30 3.09 -6.10
C PRO A 66 -5.41 4.35 -6.98
N VAL A 67 -5.15 5.50 -6.37
CA VAL A 67 -5.14 6.80 -7.04
C VAL A 67 -3.76 7.46 -6.89
N PHE A 68 -3.23 7.50 -5.66
CA PHE A 68 -1.93 8.09 -5.40
C PHE A 68 -0.80 7.10 -5.70
N HIS A 69 0.38 7.65 -6.00
CA HIS A 69 1.57 6.83 -6.29
C HIS A 69 1.83 5.80 -5.19
N GLU A 70 1.79 6.23 -3.93
CA GLU A 70 2.03 5.35 -2.78
C GLU A 70 1.01 4.22 -2.70
N GLU A 71 -0.22 4.46 -3.12
CA GLU A 71 -1.24 3.42 -3.15
C GLU A 71 -0.90 2.33 -4.17
N PHE A 72 -0.35 2.69 -5.32
CA PHE A 72 0.11 1.71 -6.31
C PHE A 72 1.27 0.88 -5.77
N VAL A 73 2.20 1.51 -5.08
CA VAL A 73 3.33 0.83 -4.46
C VAL A 73 2.86 -0.14 -3.37
N LEU A 74 1.94 0.31 -2.50
CA LEU A 74 1.35 -0.53 -1.46
C LEU A 74 0.64 -1.73 -2.03
N LYS A 75 -0.14 -1.54 -3.09
CA LYS A 75 -0.84 -2.66 -3.74
C LYS A 75 0.14 -3.69 -4.25
N GLY A 76 1.27 -3.25 -4.81
CA GLY A 76 2.35 -4.15 -5.24
C GLY A 76 2.93 -4.95 -4.06
N PHE A 77 3.16 -4.31 -2.92
CA PHE A 77 3.64 -4.99 -1.71
C PHE A 77 2.61 -6.01 -1.20
N PHE A 78 1.33 -5.67 -1.20
CA PHE A 78 0.26 -6.60 -0.80
C PHE A 78 0.25 -7.84 -1.70
N ILE A 79 0.38 -7.66 -3.00
CA ILE A 79 0.41 -8.77 -3.95
C ILE A 79 1.61 -9.67 -3.67
N MET A 80 2.77 -9.10 -3.39
CA MET A 80 3.97 -9.87 -3.03
C MET A 80 3.74 -10.68 -1.75
N LEU A 81 3.17 -10.06 -0.72
CA LEU A 81 2.90 -10.73 0.55
C LEU A 81 1.89 -11.86 0.37
N LEU A 82 0.86 -11.65 -0.45
CA LEU A 82 -0.14 -12.66 -0.74
C LEU A 82 0.49 -13.87 -1.46
N LYS A 83 1.37 -13.62 -2.41
CA LYS A 83 2.08 -14.70 -3.12
C LYS A 83 2.99 -15.50 -2.19
N GLN A 84 3.66 -14.82 -1.24
CA GLN A 84 4.48 -15.50 -0.25
C GLN A 84 3.65 -16.42 0.63
N ASP A 85 2.47 -15.97 1.07
CA ASP A 85 1.55 -16.79 1.84
C ASP A 85 1.08 -18.01 1.04
N GLU A 86 0.69 -17.82 -0.20
CA GLU A 86 0.26 -18.92 -1.08
C GLU A 86 1.38 -19.95 -1.28
N THR A 87 2.61 -19.49 -1.43
CA THR A 87 3.78 -20.38 -1.57
C THR A 87 4.00 -21.22 -0.32
N LYS A 88 3.82 -20.61 0.88
CA LYS A 88 3.96 -21.35 2.14
C LYS A 88 2.96 -22.49 2.24
N PHE A 89 1.75 -22.30 1.76
CA PHE A 89 0.71 -23.32 1.81
C PHE A 89 0.82 -24.35 0.66
N ALA A 90 1.53 -24.01 -0.40
CA ALA A 90 1.73 -24.91 -1.54
C ALA A 90 2.84 -25.95 -1.27
N LEU A 91 3.64 -25.74 -0.27
CA LEU A 91 4.68 -26.68 0.14
C LEU A 91 4.16 -27.67 1.17
#